data_149d8e296cffc3cc87610ca74080cdad
#
_entry.id   149d8e296cffc3cc87610ca74080cdad
#
_cell.length_a   1.000
_cell.length_b   1.000
_cell.length_c   1.000
_cell.angle_alpha   90.00
_cell.angle_beta   90.00
_cell.angle_gamma   90.00
#
_symmetry.space_group_name_H-M   'P 1'
#
loop_
_entity.id
_entity.type
_entity.pdbx_description
1 polymer ?
#
loop_
_entity_poly.entity_id
_entity_poly.type
_entity_poly.pdbx_seq_one_letter_code
_entity_poly.pdbx_strand_id
1 'polypeptide(L)'
;MKKIYYPPYKTFRCIGPKCPIGCCSFRVSIFKREEAQFGKRADWADIDGRGGDIRKYVEHDADGAFFRATPEGRCVFLHRDGLCDIQQRCGQDPLPSVCRTYPRLIARFDDRTEYGMEPCCPVVAASVKDWNIGDFIVEGEGEESAEPDFRRRDYAVRLLADSSVGLSDCLRKLAGMYGSRVEVPEITLHGSKLEFARKITAFMCWSYLLYYREVPRVDNVMDVIITSVVMFCRRAAQRDYASWWDMSVDFSRMLTDYSISIGFAVEYEDRYCDVKDE
;
A
#
# COMPACT_ATOMS: atom_id res chain seq x y z
N MET A 1 -17.90 -16.68 7.58
CA MET A 1 -17.58 -15.49 6.77
C MET A 1 -16.37 -15.81 5.91
N LYS A 2 -16.43 -15.52 4.62
CA LYS A 2 -15.38 -15.81 3.64
C LYS A 2 -14.17 -14.90 3.89
N LYS A 3 -12.95 -15.45 3.86
CA LYS A 3 -11.70 -14.69 3.93
C LYS A 3 -10.92 -14.88 2.63
N ILE A 4 -10.48 -13.80 2.00
CA ILE A 4 -9.76 -13.83 0.72
C ILE A 4 -8.41 -13.15 0.93
N TYR A 5 -7.32 -13.86 0.63
CA TYR A 5 -5.97 -13.36 0.84
C TYR A 5 -5.22 -13.24 -0.49
N TYR A 6 -4.52 -12.14 -0.67
CA TYR A 6 -3.38 -12.09 -1.59
C TYR A 6 -2.34 -13.10 -1.09
N PRO A 7 -1.87 -14.06 -1.91
CA PRO A 7 -1.07 -15.18 -1.41
C PRO A 7 0.12 -14.78 -0.52
N PRO A 8 0.94 -13.75 -0.87
CA PRO A 8 2.06 -13.30 -0.03
C PRO A 8 1.66 -12.69 1.33
N TYR A 9 0.39 -12.34 1.55
CA TYR A 9 -0.05 -11.74 2.82
C TYR A 9 0.35 -12.56 4.05
N LYS A 10 0.18 -13.88 3.98
CA LYS A 10 0.48 -14.79 5.10
C LYS A 10 1.97 -15.03 5.30
N THR A 11 2.74 -14.95 4.25
CA THR A 11 4.18 -15.27 4.25
C THR A 11 5.07 -14.03 4.30
N PHE A 12 4.49 -12.85 4.21
CA PHE A 12 5.23 -11.60 4.19
C PHE A 12 6.15 -11.45 5.40
N ARG A 13 7.40 -11.07 5.13
CA ARG A 13 8.40 -10.68 6.12
C ARG A 13 9.05 -9.39 5.69
N CYS A 14 9.04 -8.41 6.60
CA CYS A 14 9.76 -7.16 6.39
C CYS A 14 11.27 -7.43 6.38
N ILE A 15 11.99 -6.81 5.44
CA ILE A 15 13.45 -6.92 5.32
C ILE A 15 14.20 -5.90 6.19
N GLY A 16 13.46 -5.09 6.96
CA GLY A 16 14.00 -4.14 7.93
C GLY A 16 15.01 -3.17 7.32
N PRO A 17 16.20 -3.00 7.95
CA PRO A 17 17.21 -2.03 7.51
C PRO A 17 17.73 -2.22 6.08
N LYS A 18 17.53 -3.42 5.51
CA LYS A 18 17.91 -3.70 4.11
C LYS A 18 16.94 -3.10 3.10
N CYS A 19 15.82 -2.52 3.56
CA CYS A 19 14.83 -1.93 2.67
C CYS A 19 15.33 -0.59 2.11
N PRO A 20 15.40 -0.44 0.76
CA PRO A 20 15.94 0.78 0.16
C PRO A 20 14.96 1.97 0.21
N ILE A 21 13.70 1.74 0.59
CA ILE A 21 12.67 2.77 0.68
C ILE A 21 12.42 3.17 2.13
N GLY A 22 12.21 2.19 3.02
CA GLY A 22 11.90 2.41 4.43
C GLY A 22 10.52 3.06 4.65
N CYS A 23 9.59 2.34 5.27
CA CYS A 23 8.24 2.87 5.56
C CYS A 23 8.25 4.07 6.52
N CYS A 24 9.30 4.26 7.30
CA CYS A 24 9.50 5.45 8.15
C CYS A 24 9.91 6.72 7.37
N SER A 25 9.99 6.65 6.04
CA SER A 25 10.11 7.83 5.17
C SER A 25 8.75 8.42 4.80
N PHE A 26 7.65 7.78 5.24
CA PHE A 26 6.30 8.33 5.13
C PHE A 26 5.92 9.12 6.37
N ARG A 27 4.96 10.00 6.21
CA ARG A 27 4.30 10.66 7.32
C ARG A 27 3.46 9.63 8.08
N VAL A 28 3.80 9.38 9.35
CA VAL A 28 3.16 8.36 10.19
C VAL A 28 1.94 8.96 10.86
N SER A 29 0.74 8.59 10.40
CA SER A 29 -0.53 9.03 10.99
C SER A 29 -0.76 8.38 12.36
N ILE A 30 -1.39 9.12 13.26
CA ILE A 30 -1.74 8.70 14.62
C ILE A 30 -3.23 8.93 14.81
N PHE A 31 -3.97 7.86 15.13
CA PHE A 31 -5.40 7.99 15.38
C PHE A 31 -5.69 8.64 16.74
N LYS A 32 -6.77 9.38 16.84
CA LYS A 32 -7.20 10.05 18.10
C LYS A 32 -7.24 9.10 19.29
N ARG A 33 -7.69 7.85 19.07
CA ARG A 33 -7.72 6.81 20.11
C ARG A 33 -6.33 6.38 20.58
N GLU A 34 -5.36 6.35 19.68
CA GLU A 34 -3.95 5.99 19.97
C GLU A 34 -3.29 7.12 20.73
N GLU A 35 -3.44 8.34 20.23
CA GLU A 35 -2.91 9.53 20.89
C GLU A 35 -3.44 9.69 22.32
N ALA A 36 -4.72 9.38 22.55
CA ALA A 36 -5.31 9.40 23.89
C ALA A 36 -4.68 8.38 24.86
N GLN A 37 -3.98 7.38 24.35
CA GLN A 37 -3.27 6.35 25.15
C GLN A 37 -1.82 6.76 25.46
N PHE A 38 -1.23 7.68 24.69
CA PHE A 38 0.19 8.03 24.80
C PHE A 38 0.59 8.51 26.20
N GLY A 39 -0.26 9.26 26.88
CA GLY A 39 0.01 9.71 28.25
C GLY A 39 -0.26 8.68 29.35
N LYS A 40 -0.81 7.50 29.00
CA LYS A 40 -1.20 6.46 29.97
C LYS A 40 -0.19 5.30 30.05
N ARG A 41 0.78 5.25 29.16
CA ARG A 41 1.76 4.17 29.06
C ARG A 41 3.08 4.57 29.69
N ALA A 42 3.38 3.96 30.83
CA ALA A 42 4.64 4.19 31.57
C ALA A 42 5.87 3.71 30.80
N ASP A 43 5.74 2.68 29.94
CA ASP A 43 6.79 2.14 29.08
C ASP A 43 7.22 3.12 27.97
N TRP A 44 6.45 4.19 27.75
CA TRP A 44 6.78 5.25 26.79
C TRP A 44 7.49 6.47 27.42
N ALA A 45 7.66 6.47 28.72
CA ALA A 45 8.29 7.59 29.44
C ALA A 45 9.72 7.90 29.00
N ASP A 46 10.42 6.92 28.41
CA ASP A 46 11.79 7.05 27.89
C ASP A 46 11.95 6.41 26.51
N ILE A 47 10.96 6.59 25.64
CA ILE A 47 10.88 5.92 24.35
C ILE A 47 12.05 6.30 23.42
N ASP A 48 12.62 7.49 23.60
CA ASP A 48 13.77 8.00 22.85
C ASP A 48 15.10 7.87 23.61
N GLY A 49 15.09 7.28 24.81
CA GLY A 49 16.25 7.20 25.69
C GLY A 49 16.74 8.55 26.24
N ARG A 50 15.88 9.56 26.21
CA ARG A 50 16.17 10.94 26.60
C ARG A 50 15.24 11.45 27.72
N GLY A 51 14.45 10.53 28.31
CA GLY A 51 13.45 10.87 29.32
C GLY A 51 12.26 11.65 28.75
N GLY A 52 11.91 11.39 27.49
CA GLY A 52 10.93 12.16 26.74
C GLY A 52 9.55 11.54 26.71
N ASP A 53 8.52 12.38 26.85
CA ASP A 53 7.13 12.02 26.59
C ASP A 53 6.92 11.94 25.06
N ILE A 54 6.38 10.82 24.57
CA ILE A 54 6.11 10.60 23.14
C ILE A 54 5.23 11.72 22.54
N ARG A 55 4.37 12.35 23.33
CA ARG A 55 3.52 13.47 22.89
C ARG A 55 4.30 14.66 22.35
N LYS A 56 5.55 14.85 22.75
CA LYS A 56 6.45 15.90 22.21
C LYS A 56 6.75 15.72 20.72
N TYR A 57 6.58 14.50 20.23
CA TYR A 57 6.89 14.11 18.87
C TYR A 57 5.65 13.99 17.99
N VAL A 58 4.47 14.40 18.52
CA VAL A 58 3.22 14.44 17.76
C VAL A 58 3.00 15.86 17.28
N GLU A 59 2.71 16.00 16.00
CA GLU A 59 2.33 17.25 15.35
C GLU A 59 0.92 17.12 14.79
N HIS A 60 0.18 18.23 14.77
CA HIS A 60 -1.18 18.28 14.28
C HIS A 60 -1.30 19.28 13.15
N ASP A 61 -2.09 18.95 12.14
CA ASP A 61 -2.53 19.87 11.11
C ASP A 61 -3.97 19.57 10.67
N ALA A 62 -4.38 20.12 9.51
CA ALA A 62 -5.72 19.92 8.98
C ALA A 62 -6.05 18.45 8.68
N ASP A 63 -5.02 17.62 8.50
CA ASP A 63 -5.13 16.20 8.12
C ASP A 63 -5.11 15.26 9.33
N GLY A 64 -4.81 15.76 10.51
CA GLY A 64 -4.82 14.98 11.75
C GLY A 64 -3.55 15.07 12.57
N ALA A 65 -3.28 14.02 13.35
CA ALA A 65 -2.09 13.88 14.19
C ALA A 65 -1.05 12.97 13.51
N PHE A 66 0.21 13.35 13.61
CA PHE A 66 1.32 12.64 12.96
C PHE A 66 2.56 12.64 13.85
N PHE A 67 3.40 11.62 13.71
CA PHE A 67 4.75 11.75 14.25
C PHE A 67 5.54 12.79 13.47
N ARG A 68 6.27 13.62 14.24
CA ARG A 68 7.18 14.63 13.68
C ARG A 68 8.12 14.01 12.67
N ALA A 69 8.33 14.72 11.57
CA ALA A 69 9.35 14.37 10.59
C ALA A 69 10.65 15.14 10.86
N THR A 70 11.79 14.51 10.53
CA THR A 70 13.07 15.22 10.44
C THR A 70 13.07 16.18 9.24
N PRO A 71 14.04 17.11 9.15
CA PRO A 71 14.16 17.99 7.97
C PRO A 71 14.25 17.22 6.63
N GLU A 72 14.73 15.97 6.66
CA GLU A 72 14.82 15.08 5.51
C GLU A 72 13.51 14.32 5.23
N GLY A 73 12.42 14.63 5.94
CA GLY A 73 11.10 14.02 5.77
C GLY A 73 10.94 12.63 6.38
N ARG A 74 11.86 12.19 7.25
CA ARG A 74 11.84 10.87 7.89
C ARG A 74 11.21 10.95 9.27
N CYS A 75 10.57 9.87 9.70
CA CYS A 75 10.04 9.78 11.07
C CYS A 75 11.15 10.02 12.09
N VAL A 76 10.86 10.83 13.11
CA VAL A 76 11.81 11.19 14.19
C VAL A 76 12.33 9.98 14.98
N PHE A 77 11.58 8.88 15.00
CA PHE A 77 11.93 7.63 15.65
C PHE A 77 12.75 6.67 14.77
N LEU A 78 13.06 7.05 13.54
CA LEU A 78 13.93 6.24 12.68
C LEU A 78 15.38 6.48 13.04
N HIS A 79 16.00 5.49 13.66
CA HIS A 79 17.42 5.51 14.02
C HIS A 79 18.34 5.41 12.78
N ARG A 80 19.61 5.75 12.95
CA ARG A 80 20.62 5.76 11.86
C ARG A 80 20.89 4.39 11.26
N ASP A 81 20.66 3.32 12.01
CA ASP A 81 20.78 1.93 11.54
C ASP A 81 19.57 1.46 10.72
N GLY A 82 18.57 2.33 10.50
CA GLY A 82 17.37 2.02 9.73
C GLY A 82 16.29 1.29 10.52
N LEU A 83 16.41 1.19 11.84
CA LEU A 83 15.41 0.59 12.72
C LEU A 83 14.62 1.66 13.48
N CYS A 84 13.43 1.29 13.96
CA CYS A 84 12.58 2.17 14.75
C CYS A 84 12.95 2.12 16.22
N ASP A 85 13.25 3.25 16.85
CA ASP A 85 13.58 3.33 18.28
C ASP A 85 12.45 2.80 19.17
N ILE A 86 11.20 3.07 18.82
CA ILE A 86 10.03 2.53 19.54
C ILE A 86 10.05 1.00 19.50
N GLN A 87 10.20 0.44 18.29
CA GLN A 87 10.19 -1.01 18.12
C GLN A 87 11.36 -1.70 18.80
N GLN A 88 12.55 -1.10 18.75
CA GLN A 88 13.75 -1.67 19.40
C GLN A 88 13.62 -1.69 20.92
N ARG A 89 13.07 -0.64 21.53
CA ARG A 89 13.02 -0.47 22.98
C ARG A 89 11.81 -1.10 23.62
N CYS A 90 10.65 -0.97 22.96
CA CYS A 90 9.35 -1.30 23.55
C CYS A 90 8.61 -2.42 22.81
N GLY A 91 9.18 -2.95 21.71
CA GLY A 91 8.53 -3.95 20.89
C GLY A 91 7.49 -3.38 19.91
N GLN A 92 6.62 -4.24 19.40
CA GLN A 92 5.61 -3.86 18.39
C GLN A 92 4.34 -3.25 18.99
N ASP A 93 3.95 -3.66 20.19
CA ASP A 93 2.68 -3.26 20.80
C ASP A 93 2.49 -1.74 20.92
N PRO A 94 3.53 -0.94 21.25
CA PRO A 94 3.40 0.50 21.37
C PRO A 94 3.34 1.24 20.04
N LEU A 95 3.66 0.59 18.94
CA LEU A 95 3.64 1.26 17.63
C LEU A 95 2.22 1.70 17.26
N PRO A 96 2.07 2.85 16.58
CA PRO A 96 0.80 3.16 15.92
C PRO A 96 0.34 2.02 15.03
N SER A 97 -0.98 1.83 14.92
CA SER A 97 -1.55 0.74 14.12
C SER A 97 -1.04 0.74 12.69
N VAL A 98 -0.89 1.93 12.08
CA VAL A 98 -0.30 2.05 10.75
C VAL A 98 1.10 1.43 10.67
N CYS A 99 1.96 1.64 11.67
CA CYS A 99 3.29 1.05 11.71
C CYS A 99 3.30 -0.45 11.95
N ARG A 100 2.32 -0.95 12.74
CA ARG A 100 2.19 -2.39 13.03
C ARG A 100 1.65 -3.17 11.84
N THR A 101 0.73 -2.58 11.08
CA THR A 101 0.02 -3.28 10.00
C THR A 101 0.68 -3.12 8.65
N TYR A 102 1.35 -1.98 8.37
CA TYR A 102 1.98 -1.77 7.08
C TYR A 102 2.94 -2.90 6.68
N PRO A 103 2.90 -3.38 5.48
CA PRO A 103 2.11 -2.99 4.32
C PRO A 103 0.79 -3.76 4.14
N ARG A 104 0.21 -4.28 5.21
CA ARG A 104 -1.02 -5.07 5.15
C ARG A 104 -2.23 -4.18 5.04
N LEU A 105 -3.16 -4.53 4.14
CA LEU A 105 -4.45 -3.91 3.95
C LEU A 105 -5.54 -4.93 4.33
N ILE A 106 -6.53 -4.51 5.10
CA ILE A 106 -7.65 -5.35 5.48
C ILE A 106 -8.94 -4.60 5.15
N ALA A 107 -9.74 -5.13 4.25
CA ALA A 107 -11.05 -4.61 3.89
C ALA A 107 -12.14 -5.55 4.40
N ARG A 108 -13.04 -5.03 5.24
CA ARG A 108 -14.17 -5.79 5.78
C ARG A 108 -15.45 -5.39 5.06
N PHE A 109 -16.18 -6.39 4.61
CA PHE A 109 -17.48 -6.28 3.98
C PHE A 109 -18.46 -7.19 4.71
N ASP A 110 -19.76 -7.04 4.47
CA ASP A 110 -20.78 -7.79 5.17
C ASP A 110 -20.66 -9.32 4.97
N ASP A 111 -20.23 -9.74 3.78
CA ASP A 111 -20.13 -11.15 3.37
C ASP A 111 -18.71 -11.72 3.45
N ARG A 112 -17.67 -10.86 3.50
CA ARG A 112 -16.27 -11.28 3.44
C ARG A 112 -15.30 -10.31 4.10
N THR A 113 -14.11 -10.81 4.38
CA THR A 113 -12.93 -9.99 4.68
C THR A 113 -11.85 -10.26 3.64
N GLU A 114 -11.26 -9.22 3.08
CA GLU A 114 -10.18 -9.30 2.12
C GLU A 114 -8.87 -8.78 2.71
N TYR A 115 -7.79 -9.50 2.45
CA TYR A 115 -6.46 -9.28 3.01
C TYR A 115 -5.48 -8.99 1.87
N GLY A 116 -5.29 -7.71 1.57
CA GLY A 116 -4.39 -7.19 0.56
C GLY A 116 -3.09 -6.66 1.13
N MET A 117 -2.31 -6.03 0.28
CA MET A 117 -1.05 -5.42 0.66
C MET A 117 -0.78 -4.14 -0.13
N GLU A 118 0.07 -3.28 0.41
CA GLU A 118 0.41 -1.98 -0.15
C GLU A 118 1.60 -2.07 -1.11
N PRO A 119 1.43 -1.78 -2.42
CA PRO A 119 2.50 -1.89 -3.41
C PRO A 119 3.59 -0.81 -3.31
N CYS A 120 3.41 0.21 -2.47
CA CYS A 120 4.49 1.12 -2.10
C CYS A 120 5.62 0.40 -1.33
N CYS A 121 5.36 -0.79 -0.78
CA CYS A 121 6.40 -1.64 -0.22
C CYS A 121 7.12 -2.42 -1.34
N PRO A 122 8.44 -2.28 -1.52
CA PRO A 122 9.15 -2.95 -2.61
C PRO A 122 9.15 -4.48 -2.48
N VAL A 123 9.05 -5.02 -1.27
CA VAL A 123 8.90 -6.46 -1.06
C VAL A 123 7.54 -6.95 -1.58
N VAL A 124 6.49 -6.16 -1.37
CA VAL A 124 5.16 -6.46 -1.91
C VAL A 124 5.15 -6.32 -3.43
N ALA A 125 5.71 -5.24 -3.98
CA ALA A 125 5.81 -5.08 -5.43
C ALA A 125 6.64 -6.21 -6.08
N ALA A 126 7.69 -6.71 -5.40
CA ALA A 126 8.46 -7.84 -5.88
C ALA A 126 7.68 -9.15 -5.88
N SER A 127 6.76 -9.32 -4.93
CA SER A 127 6.01 -10.57 -4.76
C SER A 127 5.02 -10.86 -5.90
N VAL A 128 4.66 -9.85 -6.72
CA VAL A 128 3.81 -10.09 -7.90
C VAL A 128 4.48 -10.97 -8.96
N LYS A 129 5.80 -11.16 -8.89
CA LYS A 129 6.54 -12.04 -9.79
C LYS A 129 5.95 -13.44 -9.82
N ASP A 130 5.77 -14.01 -8.65
CA ASP A 130 5.35 -15.40 -8.48
C ASP A 130 3.82 -15.55 -8.36
N TRP A 131 3.08 -14.43 -8.44
CA TRP A 131 1.63 -14.44 -8.42
C TRP A 131 1.06 -14.67 -9.83
N ASN A 132 0.22 -15.68 -9.98
CA ASN A 132 -0.65 -15.79 -11.15
C ASN A 132 -1.83 -14.83 -10.94
N ILE A 133 -2.07 -13.93 -11.88
CA ILE A 133 -3.11 -12.92 -11.77
C ILE A 133 -4.48 -13.61 -11.54
N GLY A 134 -5.10 -13.29 -10.41
CA GLY A 134 -6.41 -13.84 -10.04
C GLY A 134 -6.36 -15.03 -9.09
N ASP A 135 -5.19 -15.58 -8.79
CA ASP A 135 -5.05 -16.64 -7.80
C ASP A 135 -5.05 -16.05 -6.38
N PHE A 136 -6.07 -16.38 -5.60
CA PHE A 136 -6.22 -15.95 -4.21
C PHE A 136 -6.38 -17.16 -3.30
N ILE A 137 -5.92 -17.04 -2.05
CA ILE A 137 -6.20 -18.03 -1.00
C ILE A 137 -7.57 -17.70 -0.42
N VAL A 138 -8.50 -18.64 -0.48
CA VAL A 138 -9.86 -18.49 0.03
C VAL A 138 -10.06 -19.43 1.21
N GLU A 139 -10.52 -18.88 2.33
CA GLU A 139 -10.86 -19.62 3.56
C GLU A 139 -12.30 -19.35 3.95
N GLY A 140 -12.97 -20.37 4.47
CA GLY A 140 -14.39 -20.30 4.85
C GLY A 140 -15.33 -20.35 3.63
N GLU A 141 -16.64 -20.36 3.94
CA GLU A 141 -17.71 -20.44 2.95
C GLU A 141 -18.44 -19.10 2.85
N GLY A 142 -18.99 -18.80 1.69
CA GLY A 142 -19.81 -17.64 1.39
C GLY A 142 -20.13 -17.58 -0.09
N GLU A 143 -21.29 -17.05 -0.43
CA GLU A 143 -21.70 -16.84 -1.81
C GLU A 143 -20.82 -15.77 -2.48
N GLU A 144 -20.77 -15.78 -3.82
CA GLU A 144 -20.14 -14.69 -4.55
C GLU A 144 -20.99 -13.42 -4.37
N SER A 145 -20.32 -12.32 -4.07
CA SER A 145 -20.99 -11.04 -3.91
C SER A 145 -21.66 -10.62 -5.21
N ALA A 146 -22.94 -10.23 -5.08
CA ALA A 146 -23.68 -9.64 -6.18
C ALA A 146 -23.39 -8.15 -6.38
N GLU A 147 -22.58 -7.52 -5.51
CA GLU A 147 -22.28 -6.10 -5.60
C GLU A 147 -21.60 -5.73 -6.92
N PRO A 148 -22.03 -4.66 -7.59
CA PRO A 148 -21.46 -4.24 -8.87
C PRO A 148 -19.96 -3.94 -8.80
N ASP A 149 -19.48 -3.39 -7.69
CA ASP A 149 -18.09 -2.99 -7.52
C ASP A 149 -17.14 -4.19 -7.46
N PHE A 150 -17.54 -5.28 -6.80
CA PHE A 150 -16.77 -6.53 -6.84
C PHE A 150 -16.68 -7.09 -8.25
N ARG A 151 -17.81 -7.12 -8.98
CA ARG A 151 -17.82 -7.63 -10.36
C ARG A 151 -16.96 -6.79 -11.30
N ARG A 152 -16.95 -5.45 -11.15
CA ARG A 152 -16.10 -4.55 -11.94
C ARG A 152 -14.62 -4.79 -11.64
N ARG A 153 -14.26 -4.89 -10.35
CA ARG A 153 -12.89 -5.16 -9.93
C ARG A 153 -12.40 -6.53 -10.44
N ASP A 154 -13.20 -7.56 -10.26
CA ASP A 154 -12.86 -8.92 -10.70
C ASP A 154 -12.77 -9.01 -12.24
N TYR A 155 -13.58 -8.24 -12.95
CA TYR A 155 -13.42 -8.07 -14.39
C TYR A 155 -12.08 -7.41 -14.74
N ALA A 156 -11.69 -6.36 -14.01
CA ALA A 156 -10.39 -5.70 -14.23
C ALA A 156 -9.22 -6.66 -14.05
N VAL A 157 -9.25 -7.47 -12.99
CA VAL A 157 -8.21 -8.49 -12.72
C VAL A 157 -8.19 -9.53 -13.84
N ARG A 158 -9.35 -10.06 -14.28
CA ARG A 158 -9.41 -11.03 -15.39
C ARG A 158 -8.95 -10.44 -16.73
N LEU A 159 -9.31 -9.20 -17.03
CA LEU A 159 -8.86 -8.52 -18.25
C LEU A 159 -7.32 -8.40 -18.28
N LEU A 160 -6.71 -8.12 -17.15
CA LEU A 160 -5.25 -8.04 -17.02
C LEU A 160 -4.57 -9.42 -16.99
N ALA A 161 -5.28 -10.47 -16.63
CA ALA A 161 -4.78 -11.85 -16.75
C ALA A 161 -4.73 -12.33 -18.21
N ASP A 162 -5.58 -11.80 -19.08
CA ASP A 162 -5.61 -12.17 -20.52
C ASP A 162 -4.43 -11.53 -21.27
N SER A 163 -3.39 -12.32 -21.50
CA SER A 163 -2.20 -11.88 -22.22
C SER A 163 -2.42 -11.61 -23.72
N SER A 164 -3.55 -12.02 -24.28
CA SER A 164 -3.89 -11.74 -25.68
C SER A 164 -4.30 -10.29 -25.91
N VAL A 165 -4.70 -9.58 -24.86
CA VAL A 165 -5.07 -8.15 -24.91
C VAL A 165 -3.86 -7.30 -24.53
N GLY A 166 -3.49 -6.31 -25.34
CA GLY A 166 -2.40 -5.38 -25.05
C GLY A 166 -2.62 -4.59 -23.74
N LEU A 167 -1.55 -4.26 -23.02
CA LEU A 167 -1.68 -3.52 -21.75
C LEU A 167 -2.33 -2.14 -21.96
N SER A 168 -1.99 -1.44 -23.04
CA SER A 168 -2.63 -0.16 -23.41
C SER A 168 -4.14 -0.30 -23.56
N ASP A 169 -4.59 -1.35 -24.23
CA ASP A 169 -6.02 -1.59 -24.44
C ASP A 169 -6.74 -1.99 -23.15
N CYS A 170 -6.08 -2.78 -22.28
CA CYS A 170 -6.58 -3.06 -20.94
C CYS A 170 -6.81 -1.76 -20.17
N LEU A 171 -5.79 -0.90 -20.10
CA LEU A 171 -5.86 0.38 -19.37
C LEU A 171 -6.92 1.32 -19.95
N ARG A 172 -7.07 1.42 -21.29
CA ARG A 172 -8.11 2.23 -21.95
C ARG A 172 -9.51 1.71 -21.60
N LYS A 173 -9.71 0.40 -21.61
CA LYS A 173 -11.00 -0.21 -21.20
C LYS A 173 -11.32 0.07 -19.75
N LEU A 174 -10.33 -0.05 -18.85
CA LEU A 174 -10.50 0.26 -17.45
C LEU A 174 -10.76 1.75 -17.21
N ALA A 175 -10.04 2.64 -17.90
CA ALA A 175 -10.29 4.07 -17.87
C ALA A 175 -11.75 4.38 -18.21
N GLY A 176 -12.27 3.86 -19.32
CA GLY A 176 -13.66 4.04 -19.72
C GLY A 176 -14.67 3.47 -18.71
N MET A 177 -14.40 2.29 -18.17
CA MET A 177 -15.30 1.61 -17.22
C MET A 177 -15.41 2.35 -15.87
N TYR A 178 -14.32 2.96 -15.41
CA TYR A 178 -14.26 3.67 -14.13
C TYR A 178 -14.35 5.20 -14.27
N GLY A 179 -14.56 5.72 -15.49
CA GLY A 179 -14.66 7.16 -15.72
C GLY A 179 -13.36 7.92 -15.51
N SER A 180 -12.22 7.25 -15.66
CA SER A 180 -10.91 7.89 -15.58
C SER A 180 -10.69 8.87 -16.74
N ARG A 181 -10.07 10.00 -16.44
CA ARG A 181 -9.71 11.03 -17.42
C ARG A 181 -8.24 10.96 -17.85
N VAL A 182 -7.50 9.99 -17.32
CA VAL A 182 -6.09 9.81 -17.64
C VAL A 182 -5.92 9.30 -19.07
N GLU A 183 -5.15 10.02 -19.87
CA GLU A 183 -4.78 9.57 -21.21
C GLU A 183 -3.81 8.39 -21.14
N VAL A 184 -4.17 7.28 -21.79
CA VAL A 184 -3.36 6.08 -21.87
C VAL A 184 -2.59 6.05 -23.19
N PRO A 185 -1.26 6.28 -23.17
CA PRO A 185 -0.42 6.19 -24.36
C PRO A 185 -0.26 4.74 -24.83
N GLU A 186 0.32 4.58 -26.03
CA GLU A 186 0.76 3.26 -26.45
C GLU A 186 1.95 2.78 -25.60
N ILE A 187 1.86 1.55 -25.08
CA ILE A 187 2.88 0.94 -24.23
C ILE A 187 3.61 -0.13 -25.05
N THR A 188 4.90 0.11 -25.29
CA THR A 188 5.77 -0.74 -26.15
C THR A 188 6.73 -1.60 -25.32
N LEU A 189 6.40 -1.91 -24.06
CA LEU A 189 7.22 -2.78 -23.23
C LEU A 189 7.12 -4.23 -23.67
N HIS A 190 8.20 -4.99 -23.45
CA HIS A 190 8.30 -6.41 -23.75
C HIS A 190 8.90 -7.18 -22.58
N GLY A 191 8.76 -8.53 -22.62
CA GLY A 191 9.38 -9.44 -21.66
C GLY A 191 9.01 -9.11 -20.21
N SER A 192 9.98 -9.21 -19.31
CA SER A 192 9.79 -9.02 -17.87
C SER A 192 9.25 -7.64 -17.49
N LYS A 193 9.55 -6.58 -18.24
CA LYS A 193 9.03 -5.23 -18.00
C LYS A 193 7.52 -5.16 -18.24
N LEU A 194 7.04 -5.75 -19.33
CA LEU A 194 5.61 -5.82 -19.65
C LEU A 194 4.89 -6.71 -18.65
N GLU A 195 5.46 -7.85 -18.32
CA GLU A 195 4.89 -8.77 -17.33
C GLU A 195 4.77 -8.10 -15.96
N PHE A 196 5.81 -7.41 -15.49
CA PHE A 196 5.76 -6.65 -14.26
C PHE A 196 4.66 -5.59 -14.29
N ALA A 197 4.62 -4.74 -15.33
CA ALA A 197 3.62 -3.69 -15.46
C ALA A 197 2.19 -4.26 -15.42
N ARG A 198 1.95 -5.38 -16.08
CA ARG A 198 0.65 -6.06 -16.11
C ARG A 198 0.27 -6.62 -14.73
N LYS A 199 1.17 -7.35 -14.09
CA LYS A 199 0.93 -7.96 -12.77
C LYS A 199 0.73 -6.91 -11.69
N ILE A 200 1.55 -5.85 -11.66
CA ILE A 200 1.40 -4.79 -10.67
C ILE A 200 0.09 -4.01 -10.87
N THR A 201 -0.34 -3.80 -12.13
CA THR A 201 -1.63 -3.17 -12.42
C THR A 201 -2.79 -4.00 -11.89
N ALA A 202 -2.78 -5.31 -12.15
CA ALA A 202 -3.82 -6.22 -11.67
C ALA A 202 -3.86 -6.26 -10.13
N PHE A 203 -2.69 -6.26 -9.50
CA PHE A 203 -2.58 -6.20 -8.06
C PHE A 203 -3.11 -4.88 -7.47
N MET A 204 -2.78 -3.74 -8.08
CA MET A 204 -3.34 -2.45 -7.67
C MET A 204 -4.86 -2.39 -7.87
N CYS A 205 -5.39 -2.90 -9.00
CA CYS A 205 -6.83 -2.98 -9.20
C CYS A 205 -7.50 -3.79 -8.10
N TRP A 206 -6.94 -4.94 -7.75
CA TRP A 206 -7.50 -5.77 -6.69
C TRP A 206 -7.41 -5.09 -5.31
N SER A 207 -6.25 -4.52 -4.97
CA SER A 207 -6.00 -3.93 -3.65
C SER A 207 -6.69 -2.58 -3.47
N TYR A 208 -6.73 -1.72 -4.51
CA TYR A 208 -7.11 -0.32 -4.36
C TYR A 208 -8.58 -0.03 -4.66
N LEU A 209 -9.18 -0.69 -5.66
CA LEU A 209 -10.51 -0.29 -6.14
C LEU A 209 -11.63 -0.42 -5.10
N LEU A 210 -11.48 -1.31 -4.11
CA LEU A 210 -12.44 -1.41 -3.01
C LEU A 210 -11.92 -0.83 -1.71
N TYR A 211 -10.60 -0.90 -1.48
CA TYR A 211 -10.00 -0.40 -0.26
C TYR A 211 -10.04 1.13 -0.19
N TYR A 212 -9.73 1.81 -1.29
CA TYR A 212 -9.66 3.27 -1.37
C TYR A 212 -10.86 3.92 -2.06
N ARG A 213 -12.00 3.24 -2.15
CA ARG A 213 -13.20 3.76 -2.84
C ARG A 213 -13.73 5.07 -2.25
N GLU A 214 -13.43 5.36 -1.00
CA GLU A 214 -13.92 6.51 -0.25
C GLU A 214 -12.79 7.42 0.26
N VAL A 215 -11.67 7.48 -0.43
CA VAL A 215 -10.55 8.36 -0.02
C VAL A 215 -10.89 9.82 -0.34
N PRO A 216 -10.95 10.73 0.65
CA PRO A 216 -11.51 12.08 0.49
C PRO A 216 -10.79 13.00 -0.51
N ARG A 217 -9.56 12.70 -0.88
CA ARG A 217 -8.70 13.56 -1.71
C ARG A 217 -8.45 13.04 -3.12
N VAL A 218 -9.02 11.91 -3.46
CA VAL A 218 -8.83 11.29 -4.78
C VAL A 218 -10.20 11.09 -5.42
N ASP A 219 -10.51 11.90 -6.42
CA ASP A 219 -11.78 11.83 -7.15
C ASP A 219 -11.99 10.47 -7.82
N ASN A 220 -10.89 9.82 -8.23
CA ASN A 220 -10.95 8.55 -8.92
C ASN A 220 -9.70 7.70 -8.66
N VAL A 221 -9.86 6.59 -7.93
CA VAL A 221 -8.77 5.65 -7.64
C VAL A 221 -8.16 5.04 -8.90
N MET A 222 -8.96 4.88 -9.97
CA MET A 222 -8.45 4.40 -11.25
C MET A 222 -7.46 5.39 -11.88
N ASP A 223 -7.61 6.69 -11.66
CA ASP A 223 -6.64 7.69 -12.12
C ASP A 223 -5.27 7.48 -11.46
N VAL A 224 -5.27 7.14 -10.17
CA VAL A 224 -4.02 6.80 -9.44
C VAL A 224 -3.36 5.57 -10.02
N ILE A 225 -4.14 4.51 -10.26
CA ILE A 225 -3.63 3.25 -10.81
C ILE A 225 -3.05 3.49 -12.21
N ILE A 226 -3.82 4.08 -13.11
CA ILE A 226 -3.39 4.30 -14.51
C ILE A 226 -2.16 5.22 -14.55
N THR A 227 -2.20 6.34 -13.83
CA THR A 227 -1.07 7.29 -13.83
C THR A 227 0.21 6.62 -13.33
N SER A 228 0.14 5.87 -12.23
CA SER A 228 1.30 5.17 -11.68
C SER A 228 1.88 4.16 -12.67
N VAL A 229 1.02 3.39 -13.33
CA VAL A 229 1.46 2.40 -14.33
C VAL A 229 2.05 3.07 -15.56
N VAL A 230 1.43 4.12 -16.08
CA VAL A 230 1.94 4.87 -17.24
C VAL A 230 3.29 5.52 -16.92
N MET A 231 3.44 6.12 -15.73
CA MET A 231 4.72 6.67 -15.27
C MET A 231 5.80 5.60 -15.22
N PHE A 232 5.50 4.44 -14.63
CA PHE A 232 6.44 3.32 -14.61
C PHE A 232 6.80 2.85 -16.00
N CYS A 233 5.82 2.66 -16.90
CA CYS A 233 6.08 2.21 -18.27
C CYS A 233 6.99 3.16 -19.05
N ARG A 234 6.80 4.48 -18.89
CA ARG A 234 7.68 5.50 -19.50
C ARG A 234 9.12 5.40 -18.99
N ARG A 235 9.30 5.19 -17.68
CA ARG A 235 10.63 5.00 -17.08
C ARG A 235 11.24 3.68 -17.53
N ALA A 236 10.48 2.59 -17.52
CA ALA A 236 10.94 1.26 -17.89
C ALA A 236 11.35 1.15 -19.38
N ALA A 237 10.72 1.93 -20.25
CA ALA A 237 11.13 2.00 -21.65
C ALA A 237 12.56 2.56 -21.85
N GLN A 238 13.04 3.38 -20.92
CA GLN A 238 14.33 4.08 -20.99
C GLN A 238 15.40 3.48 -20.08
N ARG A 239 15.05 2.49 -19.24
CA ARG A 239 15.96 1.91 -18.24
C ARG A 239 16.17 0.44 -18.49
N ASP A 240 17.40 0.01 -18.28
CA ASP A 240 17.70 -1.41 -18.11
C ASP A 240 17.70 -1.76 -16.62
N TYR A 241 16.94 -2.80 -16.28
CA TYR A 241 16.88 -3.32 -14.93
C TYR A 241 17.65 -4.64 -14.89
N ALA A 242 18.57 -4.78 -13.94
CA ALA A 242 19.32 -6.01 -13.76
C ALA A 242 18.45 -7.15 -13.20
N SER A 243 17.38 -6.81 -12.50
CA SER A 243 16.51 -7.81 -11.86
C SER A 243 15.07 -7.33 -11.72
N TRP A 244 14.19 -8.28 -11.39
CA TRP A 244 12.82 -7.99 -11.00
C TRP A 244 12.76 -7.12 -9.72
N TRP A 245 13.71 -7.31 -8.81
CA TRP A 245 13.83 -6.50 -7.61
C TRP A 245 14.08 -5.01 -7.92
N ASP A 246 14.96 -4.72 -8.88
CA ASP A 246 15.25 -3.34 -9.28
C ASP A 246 14.02 -2.64 -9.85
N MET A 247 13.22 -3.34 -10.67
CA MET A 247 11.93 -2.84 -11.16
C MET A 247 10.98 -2.56 -9.99
N SER A 248 10.91 -3.45 -9.03
CA SER A 248 10.03 -3.33 -7.86
C SER A 248 10.40 -2.16 -6.97
N VAL A 249 11.69 -1.93 -6.74
CA VAL A 249 12.19 -0.77 -5.98
C VAL A 249 11.90 0.54 -6.71
N ASP A 250 12.14 0.60 -8.02
CA ASP A 250 11.89 1.82 -8.82
C ASP A 250 10.39 2.14 -8.86
N PHE A 251 9.54 1.12 -9.07
CA PHE A 251 8.09 1.28 -9.03
C PHE A 251 7.60 1.77 -7.67
N SER A 252 7.99 1.10 -6.60
CA SER A 252 7.54 1.45 -5.25
C SER A 252 7.97 2.86 -4.84
N ARG A 253 9.18 3.27 -5.17
CA ARG A 253 9.65 4.65 -4.92
C ARG A 253 8.83 5.66 -5.70
N MET A 254 8.63 5.41 -6.98
CA MET A 254 7.83 6.29 -7.84
C MET A 254 6.38 6.39 -7.35
N LEU A 255 5.75 5.27 -6.99
CA LEU A 255 4.39 5.24 -6.46
C LEU A 255 4.28 6.00 -5.14
N THR A 256 5.29 5.85 -4.27
CA THR A 256 5.39 6.59 -3.01
C THR A 256 5.44 8.10 -3.24
N ASP A 257 6.38 8.56 -4.08
CA ASP A 257 6.55 9.97 -4.38
C ASP A 257 5.27 10.57 -5.00
N TYR A 258 4.63 9.83 -5.90
CA TYR A 258 3.38 10.23 -6.52
C TYR A 258 2.24 10.30 -5.50
N SER A 259 2.07 9.28 -4.67
CA SER A 259 1.02 9.23 -3.65
C SER A 259 1.14 10.39 -2.66
N ILE A 260 2.35 10.71 -2.22
CA ILE A 260 2.61 11.87 -1.37
C ILE A 260 2.22 13.17 -2.10
N SER A 261 2.59 13.31 -3.37
CA SER A 261 2.36 14.55 -4.14
C SER A 261 0.88 14.88 -4.34
N ILE A 262 0.01 13.86 -4.39
CA ILE A 262 -1.44 14.02 -4.57
C ILE A 262 -2.22 13.91 -3.26
N GLY A 263 -1.54 13.77 -2.11
CA GLY A 263 -2.20 13.57 -0.81
C GLY A 263 -2.91 12.22 -0.67
N PHE A 264 -2.58 11.25 -1.52
CA PHE A 264 -3.07 9.86 -1.43
C PHE A 264 -2.38 9.10 -0.29
N ALA A 265 -1.48 9.74 0.43
CA ALA A 265 -0.84 9.19 1.60
C ALA A 265 -1.92 8.83 2.63
N VAL A 266 -2.09 7.58 2.74
CA VAL A 266 -2.93 6.73 3.55
C VAL A 266 -3.48 7.44 4.77
N GLU A 267 -4.66 8.05 4.66
CA GLU A 267 -5.53 8.18 5.80
C GLU A 267 -6.11 6.78 6.06
N TYR A 268 -5.43 6.03 6.91
CA TYR A 268 -6.03 4.86 7.53
C TYR A 268 -7.18 5.36 8.40
N GLU A 269 -8.39 5.39 7.86
CA GLU A 269 -9.57 5.68 8.66
C GLU A 269 -9.76 4.62 9.75
N ASP A 270 -10.31 5.06 10.88
CA ASP A 270 -10.65 4.24 12.06
C ASP A 270 -11.43 2.93 11.78
N ARG A 271 -12.01 2.80 10.59
CA ARG A 271 -12.83 1.64 10.17
C ARG A 271 -12.03 0.34 10.00
N TYR A 272 -10.71 0.42 9.84
CA TYR A 272 -9.89 -0.74 9.49
C TYR A 272 -8.91 -1.18 10.58
N CYS A 273 -8.89 -0.49 11.72
CA CYS A 273 -7.90 -0.70 12.77
C CYS A 273 -8.37 -1.54 13.98
N ASP A 274 -9.57 -2.14 13.95
CA ASP A 274 -9.95 -3.13 14.94
C ASP A 274 -9.31 -4.50 14.67
N VAL A 275 -8.01 -4.50 14.45
CA VAL A 275 -7.22 -5.73 14.52
C VAL A 275 -6.94 -5.97 15.99
N LYS A 276 -7.86 -6.66 16.68
CA LYS A 276 -7.44 -7.53 17.76
C LYS A 276 -6.71 -8.67 17.09
N ASP A 277 -5.43 -8.81 17.42
CA ASP A 277 -4.62 -9.94 17.00
C ASP A 277 -5.40 -11.23 17.29
N GLU A 278 -5.83 -11.96 16.23
CA GLU A 278 -6.19 -13.35 16.27
C GLU A 278 -4.97 -14.20 15.90
#